data_6e172c431c90ef336ef7a881b20fe1cf
#
_entry.id   6e172c431c90ef336ef7a881b20fe1cf
#
_cell.length_a   1.000
_cell.length_b   1.000
_cell.length_c   1.000
_cell.angle_alpha   90.00
_cell.angle_beta   90.00
_cell.angle_gamma   90.00
#
_symmetry.space_group_name_H-M   'P 1'
#
loop_
_entity.id
_entity.type
_entity.pdbx_description
1 polymer ?
#
loop_
_entity_poly.entity_id
_entity_poly.type
_entity_poly.pdbx_seq_one_letter_code
_entity_poly.pdbx_strand_id
1 'polypeptide(L)'
;MASSEEYLIFILEQLSGLDDITYRAMMGEYILYYRERVIGGIYDDRFLVKPVRAAVNLMPNAETEVPYEGAKGMLLVDDVDDREYLVKLFEAMYDELPERKRNRT
;
A
#
# COMPACT_ATOMS: atom_id res chain seq x y z
N MET A 1 -5.01 16.05 -5.03
CA MET A 1 -5.46 16.50 -3.71
C MET A 1 -4.75 15.71 -2.63
N ALA A 2 -4.58 16.31 -1.49
CA ALA A 2 -3.90 15.64 -0.40
C ALA A 2 -4.82 14.65 0.30
N SER A 3 -4.25 13.58 0.82
CA SER A 3 -5.00 12.63 1.62
C SER A 3 -5.17 13.15 3.03
N SER A 4 -6.26 12.80 3.67
CA SER A 4 -6.50 13.24 5.03
C SER A 4 -5.73 12.37 6.01
N GLU A 5 -5.33 12.97 7.12
CA GLU A 5 -4.68 12.23 8.18
C GLU A 5 -5.63 11.22 8.80
N GLU A 6 -6.91 11.54 8.80
CA GLU A 6 -7.91 10.62 9.33
C GLU A 6 -7.96 9.33 8.55
N TYR A 7 -7.86 9.41 7.23
CA TYR A 7 -7.86 8.21 6.42
C TYR A 7 -6.59 7.39 6.66
N LEU A 8 -5.46 8.06 6.81
CA LEU A 8 -4.22 7.36 7.16
C LEU A 8 -4.38 6.59 8.45
N ILE A 9 -4.94 7.23 9.48
CA ILE A 9 -5.12 6.58 10.77
C ILE A 9 -6.05 5.37 10.62
N PHE A 10 -7.13 5.53 9.86
CA PHE A 10 -8.05 4.43 9.61
C PHE A 10 -7.32 3.24 8.98
N ILE A 11 -6.53 3.49 7.95
CA ILE A 11 -5.82 2.40 7.27
C ILE A 11 -4.80 1.75 8.20
N LEU A 12 -4.08 2.55 8.98
CA LEU A 12 -3.10 1.97 9.91
C LEU A 12 -3.78 1.09 10.95
N GLU A 13 -4.99 1.46 11.38
CA GLU A 13 -5.74 0.61 12.30
C GLU A 13 -6.15 -0.70 11.64
N GLN A 14 -6.53 -0.62 10.37
CA GLN A 14 -6.90 -1.85 9.65
C GLN A 14 -5.71 -2.76 9.45
N LEU A 15 -4.49 -2.22 9.44
CA LEU A 15 -3.27 -2.99 9.28
C LEU A 15 -2.65 -3.41 10.61
N SER A 16 -3.38 -3.23 11.71
CA SER A 16 -2.81 -3.47 13.06
C SER A 16 -2.47 -4.93 13.32
N GLY A 17 -2.97 -5.86 12.51
CA GLY A 17 -2.58 -7.26 12.65
C GLY A 17 -1.22 -7.59 12.05
N LEU A 18 -0.57 -6.63 11.43
CA LEU A 18 0.74 -6.81 10.81
C LEU A 18 1.79 -6.09 11.62
N ASP A 19 2.98 -6.69 11.70
CA ASP A 19 4.12 -6.04 12.30
C ASP A 19 4.86 -5.22 11.26
N ASP A 20 5.61 -4.22 11.74
CA ASP A 20 6.56 -3.49 10.89
C ASP A 20 5.89 -2.72 9.76
N ILE A 21 4.72 -2.17 10.03
CA ILE A 21 4.08 -1.24 9.11
C ILE A 21 4.55 0.16 9.48
N THR A 22 5.14 0.85 8.50
CA THR A 22 5.54 2.24 8.68
C THR A 22 5.04 3.05 7.50
N TYR A 23 5.14 4.36 7.62
CA TYR A 23 4.73 5.23 6.55
C TYR A 23 5.61 6.46 6.50
N ARG A 24 5.53 7.16 5.39
CA ARG A 24 6.28 8.38 5.18
C ARG A 24 5.38 9.37 4.46
N ALA A 25 5.25 10.55 5.02
CA ALA A 25 4.49 11.61 4.36
C ALA A 25 5.30 12.19 3.21
N MET A 26 4.64 12.45 2.10
CA MET A 26 5.31 12.99 0.93
C MET A 26 4.31 13.80 0.14
N MET A 27 4.49 15.11 0.13
CA MET A 27 3.69 16.03 -0.70
C MET A 27 2.18 15.87 -0.47
N GLY A 28 1.80 15.67 0.80
CA GLY A 28 0.39 15.53 1.15
C GLY A 28 -0.17 14.14 1.02
N GLU A 29 0.64 13.21 0.53
CA GLU A 29 0.25 11.80 0.43
C GLU A 29 1.11 10.97 1.35
N TYR A 30 0.85 9.66 1.40
CA TYR A 30 1.58 8.79 2.32
C TYR A 30 2.04 7.55 1.58
N ILE A 31 3.33 7.23 1.76
CA ILE A 31 3.88 5.99 1.24
C ILE A 31 3.90 4.98 2.38
N LEU A 32 3.41 3.77 2.12
CA LEU A 32 3.35 2.73 3.13
C LEU A 32 4.42 1.69 2.88
N TYR A 33 5.04 1.26 3.96
CA TYR A 33 6.10 0.26 3.94
C TYR A 33 5.68 -0.92 4.79
N TYR A 34 5.97 -2.11 4.32
CA TYR A 34 5.82 -3.34 5.07
C TYR A 34 7.18 -3.97 5.18
N ARG A 35 7.69 -4.07 6.42
CA ARG A 35 9.01 -4.64 6.68
C ARG A 35 10.07 -3.96 5.81
N GLU A 36 9.99 -2.64 5.74
CA GLU A 36 10.92 -1.77 5.04
C GLU A 36 10.84 -1.82 3.51
N ARG A 37 9.86 -2.51 2.96
CA ARG A 37 9.65 -2.52 1.51
C ARG A 37 8.41 -1.71 1.17
N VAL A 38 8.50 -0.90 0.14
CA VAL A 38 7.34 -0.11 -0.29
C VAL A 38 6.27 -1.05 -0.81
N ILE A 39 5.10 -1.04 -0.20
CA ILE A 39 4.01 -1.90 -0.62
C ILE A 39 2.90 -1.12 -1.32
N GLY A 40 2.77 0.15 -1.04
CA GLY A 40 1.75 0.96 -1.65
C GLY A 40 1.71 2.32 -1.01
N GLY A 41 0.53 2.90 -0.96
CA GLY A 41 0.40 4.21 -0.35
C GLY A 41 -1.04 4.67 -0.31
N ILE A 42 -1.22 5.83 0.27
CA ILE A 42 -2.52 6.48 0.34
C ILE A 42 -2.45 7.74 -0.49
N TYR A 43 -3.24 7.79 -1.54
CA TYR A 43 -3.23 8.87 -2.52
C TYR A 43 -4.65 9.36 -2.73
N ASP A 44 -4.91 10.61 -2.37
CA ASP A 44 -6.22 11.22 -2.55
C ASP A 44 -7.30 10.37 -1.87
N ASP A 45 -7.01 9.96 -0.63
CA ASP A 45 -7.89 9.12 0.19
C ASP A 45 -8.24 7.81 -0.48
N ARG A 46 -7.28 7.24 -1.21
CA ARG A 46 -7.41 5.91 -1.81
C ARG A 46 -6.22 5.07 -1.36
N PHE A 47 -6.48 3.84 -0.95
CA PHE A 47 -5.42 2.92 -0.54
C PHE A 47 -5.02 2.08 -1.75
N LEU A 48 -3.83 2.35 -2.28
CA LEU A 48 -3.33 1.68 -3.47
C LEU A 48 -2.14 0.81 -3.09
N VAL A 49 -2.01 -0.34 -3.76
CA VAL A 49 -0.87 -1.22 -3.55
C VAL A 49 -0.20 -1.50 -4.89
N LYS A 50 1.05 -1.92 -4.82
CA LYS A 50 1.80 -2.23 -6.03
C LYS A 50 1.16 -3.42 -6.74
N PRO A 51 1.15 -3.40 -8.09
CA PRO A 51 0.49 -4.46 -8.85
C PRO A 51 1.40 -5.67 -9.04
N VAL A 52 1.94 -6.20 -7.94
CA VAL A 52 2.70 -7.44 -8.00
C VAL A 52 1.74 -8.59 -8.24
N ARG A 53 2.30 -9.74 -8.65
CA ARG A 53 1.47 -10.88 -9.06
C ARG A 53 0.52 -11.32 -7.96
N ALA A 54 1.00 -11.37 -6.72
CA ALA A 54 0.15 -11.80 -5.61
C ALA A 54 -1.04 -10.87 -5.43
N ALA A 55 -0.83 -9.56 -5.58
CA ALA A 55 -1.93 -8.61 -5.44
C ALA A 55 -2.95 -8.79 -6.56
N VAL A 56 -2.47 -8.95 -7.78
CA VAL A 56 -3.36 -9.18 -8.92
C VAL A 56 -4.17 -10.43 -8.72
N ASN A 57 -3.54 -11.50 -8.23
CA ASN A 57 -4.23 -12.76 -8.02
C ASN A 57 -5.29 -12.68 -6.92
N LEU A 58 -5.00 -11.96 -5.86
CA LEU A 58 -5.95 -11.83 -4.76
C LEU A 58 -7.05 -10.82 -5.05
N MET A 59 -6.79 -9.88 -5.94
CA MET A 59 -7.76 -8.85 -6.30
C MET A 59 -7.93 -8.81 -7.81
N PRO A 60 -8.46 -9.89 -8.41
CA PRO A 60 -8.51 -9.95 -9.89
C PRO A 60 -9.42 -8.89 -10.51
N ASN A 61 -10.35 -8.35 -9.74
CA ASN A 61 -11.27 -7.35 -10.25
C ASN A 61 -10.95 -5.94 -9.77
N ALA A 62 -9.80 -5.76 -9.12
CA ALA A 62 -9.43 -4.44 -8.61
C ALA A 62 -9.17 -3.49 -9.75
N GLU A 63 -9.55 -2.23 -9.54
CA GLU A 63 -9.29 -1.20 -10.53
C GLU A 63 -7.85 -0.74 -10.44
N THR A 64 -7.29 -0.41 -11.58
CA THR A 64 -5.96 0.18 -11.66
C THR A 64 -6.12 1.68 -11.61
N GLU A 65 -5.37 2.32 -10.71
CA GLU A 65 -5.42 3.76 -10.55
C GLU A 65 -4.01 4.32 -10.62
N VAL A 66 -3.88 5.49 -11.21
CA VAL A 66 -2.59 6.18 -11.25
C VAL A 66 -2.55 7.10 -10.04
N PRO A 67 -1.58 6.90 -9.13
CA PRO A 67 -1.56 7.69 -7.89
C PRO A 67 -1.26 9.17 -8.12
N TYR A 68 -0.48 9.48 -9.14
CA TYR A 68 -0.21 10.86 -9.51
C TYR A 68 0.28 10.86 -10.95
N GLU A 69 0.26 12.04 -11.53
CA GLU A 69 0.59 12.17 -12.95
C GLU A 69 2.02 11.66 -13.21
N GLY A 70 2.14 10.80 -14.22
CA GLY A 70 3.42 10.25 -14.59
C GLY A 70 3.80 8.98 -13.86
N ALA A 71 3.02 8.57 -12.87
CA ALA A 71 3.32 7.35 -12.11
C ALA A 71 2.72 6.14 -12.82
N LYS A 72 3.26 4.98 -12.47
CA LYS A 72 2.68 3.73 -12.94
C LYS A 72 1.39 3.43 -12.19
N GLY A 73 0.51 2.68 -12.85
CA GLY A 73 -0.75 2.30 -12.22
C GLY A 73 -0.52 1.38 -11.03
N MET A 74 -1.41 1.51 -10.05
CA MET A 74 -1.42 0.67 -8.87
C MET A 74 -2.83 0.13 -8.69
N LEU A 75 -2.98 -0.87 -7.84
CA LEU A 75 -4.28 -1.49 -7.62
C LEU A 75 -4.99 -0.84 -6.45
N LEU A 76 -6.26 -0.51 -6.66
CA LEU A 76 -7.09 0.03 -5.58
C LEU A 76 -7.55 -1.14 -4.70
N VAL A 77 -7.21 -1.06 -3.41
CA VAL A 77 -7.63 -2.10 -2.48
C VAL A 77 -9.13 -1.96 -2.26
N ASP A 78 -9.86 -3.04 -2.53
CA ASP A 78 -11.30 -2.98 -2.59
C ASP A 78 -11.99 -3.31 -1.26
N ASP A 79 -11.29 -3.93 -0.32
CA ASP A 79 -11.92 -4.36 0.93
C ASP A 79 -11.07 -3.92 2.12
N VAL A 80 -11.06 -2.60 2.33
CA VAL A 80 -10.20 -2.02 3.37
C VAL A 80 -10.74 -2.27 4.76
N ASP A 81 -11.97 -2.77 4.88
CA ASP A 81 -12.56 -3.05 6.19
C ASP A 81 -12.27 -4.45 6.69
N ASP A 82 -11.70 -5.30 5.87
CA ASP A 82 -11.45 -6.69 6.23
C ASP A 82 -9.99 -6.86 6.65
N ARG A 83 -9.77 -6.85 7.96
CA ARG A 83 -8.41 -6.90 8.49
C ARG A 83 -7.69 -8.20 8.15
N GLU A 84 -8.41 -9.32 8.19
CA GLU A 84 -7.80 -10.60 7.85
C GLU A 84 -7.37 -10.64 6.39
N TYR A 85 -8.20 -10.08 5.53
CA TYR A 85 -7.88 -10.00 4.13
C TYR A 85 -6.63 -9.16 3.88
N LEU A 86 -6.52 -8.03 4.58
CA LEU A 86 -5.35 -7.16 4.42
C LEU A 86 -4.06 -7.84 4.89
N VAL A 87 -4.14 -8.59 5.98
CA VAL A 87 -2.98 -9.35 6.45
C VAL A 87 -2.55 -10.36 5.40
N LYS A 88 -3.52 -11.10 4.86
CA LYS A 88 -3.22 -12.09 3.84
C LYS A 88 -2.63 -11.45 2.60
N LEU A 89 -3.19 -10.32 2.18
CA LEU A 89 -2.72 -9.59 1.01
C LEU A 89 -1.26 -9.15 1.19
N PHE A 90 -0.97 -8.51 2.31
CA PHE A 90 0.36 -7.99 2.55
C PHE A 90 1.39 -9.10 2.66
N GLU A 91 1.03 -10.17 3.36
CA GLU A 91 1.97 -11.29 3.50
C GLU A 91 2.24 -11.95 2.16
N ALA A 92 1.21 -12.09 1.33
CA ALA A 92 1.39 -12.68 0.02
C ALA A 92 2.22 -11.80 -0.90
N MET A 93 2.12 -10.48 -0.74
CA MET A 93 2.86 -9.56 -1.60
C MET A 93 4.32 -9.43 -1.23
N TYR A 94 4.68 -9.72 0.02
CA TYR A 94 5.97 -9.32 0.56
C TYR A 94 7.14 -9.78 -0.29
N ASP A 95 7.15 -11.06 -0.68
CA ASP A 95 8.30 -11.60 -1.40
C ASP A 95 8.46 -11.02 -2.78
N GLU A 96 7.42 -10.40 -3.31
CA GLU A 96 7.46 -9.82 -4.65
C GLU A 96 7.72 -8.33 -4.62
N LEU A 97 7.84 -7.73 -3.45
CA LEU A 97 8.13 -6.31 -3.35
C LEU A 97 9.61 -6.06 -3.58
N PRO A 98 9.96 -4.94 -4.22
CA PRO A 98 11.37 -4.61 -4.41
C PRO A 98 12.03 -4.40 -3.06
N GLU A 99 13.23 -4.92 -2.91
CA GLU A 99 13.99 -4.66 -1.72
C GLU A 99 14.34 -3.20 -1.63
N ARG A 100 14.30 -2.68 -0.41
CA ARG A 100 14.73 -1.32 -0.20
C ARG A 100 16.21 -1.23 -0.52
N LYS A 101 16.54 -0.33 -1.44
CA LYS A 101 17.91 -0.16 -1.82
C LYS A 101 18.67 0.47 -0.67
N ARG A 102 19.67 -0.24 -0.20
CA ARG A 102 20.48 0.29 0.86
C ARG A 102 21.61 1.12 0.28
N ASN A 103 21.95 2.13 1.03
CA ASN A 103 23.06 2.95 0.67
C ASN A 103 24.32 2.20 1.01
N ARG A 104 25.02 1.73 0.01
CA ARG A 104 26.24 0.97 0.22
C ARG A 104 27.41 1.92 0.13
N THR A 105 28.23 1.80 1.03
CA THR A 105 29.43 2.60 0.99
C THR A 105 30.61 1.76 0.65
#